data_91c12b15d68a6f4d1ffe550c8f6df61b
#
_entry.id   91c12b15d68a6f4d1ffe550c8f6df61b
#
_cell.length_a   1.000
_cell.length_b   1.000
_cell.length_c   1.000
_cell.angle_alpha   90.00
_cell.angle_beta   90.00
_cell.angle_gamma   90.00
#
_symmetry.space_group_name_H-M   'P 1'
#
loop_
_entity.id
_entity.type
_entity.pdbx_description
1 polymer ?
#
loop_
_entity_poly.entity_id
_entity_poly.type
_entity_poly.pdbx_seq_one_letter_code
_entity_poly.pdbx_strand_id
1 'polypeptide(L)'
;MFSDRFDQLVQALRILPSVGPKSAQRMALHLIMKNKQGAAGLAHALNEAVSYIHECSICRSLTEDEVCTICLSHERDEQMLCLVESPADVMAIEQSGSFRGKYHVLGGHLSPLDGIGPDEIGIPYLLQRLSDGAVKEVILATNATVEGQATAHYIVEAAKHLPVQMTRIAQGVPQGGELEYVDSHTLSQAVHNRMRMK
;
A
#
# COMPACT_ATOMS: atom_id res chain seq x y z
N MET A 1 -0.74 2.69 40.83
CA MET A 1 -1.27 4.05 41.14
C MET A 1 -2.59 4.29 40.41
N PHE A 2 -2.73 3.82 39.18
CA PHE A 2 -4.03 3.67 38.51
C PHE A 2 -4.51 2.21 38.62
N SER A 3 -5.73 1.91 38.15
CA SER A 3 -6.23 0.55 38.14
C SER A 3 -5.57 -0.29 37.03
N ASP A 4 -5.49 -1.61 37.21
CA ASP A 4 -4.93 -2.52 36.21
C ASP A 4 -5.61 -2.36 34.83
N ARG A 5 -6.92 -2.08 34.79
CA ARG A 5 -7.67 -1.85 33.56
C ARG A 5 -7.23 -0.57 32.83
N PHE A 6 -6.87 0.47 33.59
CA PHE A 6 -6.35 1.69 33.01
C PHE A 6 -4.97 1.46 32.40
N ASP A 7 -4.11 0.74 33.10
CA ASP A 7 -2.76 0.42 32.61
C ASP A 7 -2.83 -0.50 31.36
N GLN A 8 -3.77 -1.46 31.31
CA GLN A 8 -4.05 -2.26 30.12
C GLN A 8 -4.46 -1.40 28.93
N LEU A 9 -5.34 -0.41 29.12
CA LEU A 9 -5.73 0.52 28.04
C LEU A 9 -4.55 1.34 27.53
N VAL A 10 -3.69 1.83 28.45
CA VAL A 10 -2.47 2.54 28.06
C VAL A 10 -1.54 1.66 27.23
N GLN A 11 -1.36 0.39 27.61
CA GLN A 11 -0.55 -0.56 26.85
C GLN A 11 -1.18 -0.86 25.47
N ALA A 12 -2.49 -1.07 25.41
CA ALA A 12 -3.21 -1.30 24.16
C ALA A 12 -3.04 -0.13 23.15
N LEU A 13 -3.12 1.12 23.63
CA LEU A 13 -2.92 2.29 22.78
C LEU A 13 -1.47 2.45 22.26
N ARG A 14 -0.49 1.82 22.93
CA ARG A 14 0.91 1.86 22.49
C ARG A 14 1.23 0.99 21.28
N ILE A 15 0.32 0.11 20.86
CA ILE A 15 0.46 -0.64 19.61
C ILE A 15 0.37 0.28 18.37
N LEU A 16 -0.22 1.47 18.52
CA LEU A 16 -0.36 2.41 17.42
C LEU A 16 0.99 3.05 17.06
N PRO A 17 1.29 3.21 15.77
CA PRO A 17 2.54 3.85 15.35
C PRO A 17 2.67 5.27 15.91
N SER A 18 3.86 5.65 16.34
CA SER A 18 4.18 6.96 16.92
C SER A 18 3.51 7.28 18.27
N VAL A 19 2.83 6.31 18.90
CA VAL A 19 2.21 6.49 20.22
C VAL A 19 3.14 6.00 21.33
N GLY A 20 3.88 6.94 21.93
CA GLY A 20 4.72 6.69 23.09
C GLY A 20 3.92 6.63 24.41
N PRO A 21 4.57 6.26 25.54
CA PRO A 21 3.90 6.10 26.84
C PRO A 21 3.11 7.32 27.31
N LYS A 22 3.68 8.54 27.14
CA LYS A 22 3.01 9.79 27.54
C LYS A 22 1.77 10.09 26.68
N SER A 23 1.83 9.84 25.37
CA SER A 23 0.71 10.03 24.47
C SER A 23 -0.39 9.02 24.76
N ALA A 24 -0.07 7.74 24.95
CA ALA A 24 -1.01 6.70 25.32
C ALA A 24 -1.74 7.03 26.63
N GLN A 25 -1.01 7.47 27.66
CA GLN A 25 -1.60 7.87 28.94
C GLN A 25 -2.57 9.04 28.78
N ARG A 26 -2.22 10.08 28.01
CA ARG A 26 -3.11 11.22 27.73
C ARG A 26 -4.37 10.80 26.97
N MET A 27 -4.22 9.92 25.96
CA MET A 27 -5.36 9.36 25.22
C MET A 27 -6.28 8.56 26.13
N ALA A 28 -5.74 7.67 26.96
CA ALA A 28 -6.52 6.89 27.91
C ALA A 28 -7.30 7.77 28.90
N LEU A 29 -6.65 8.78 29.48
CA LEU A 29 -7.32 9.76 30.36
C LEU A 29 -8.43 10.51 29.64
N HIS A 30 -8.18 10.98 28.41
CA HIS A 30 -9.20 11.67 27.61
C HIS A 30 -10.42 10.77 27.36
N LEU A 31 -10.21 9.55 26.89
CA LEU A 31 -11.28 8.60 26.60
C LEU A 31 -12.13 8.29 27.85
N ILE A 32 -11.47 8.00 28.97
CA ILE A 32 -12.20 7.58 30.20
C ILE A 32 -12.83 8.76 30.93
N MET A 33 -12.20 9.93 30.97
CA MET A 33 -12.69 11.06 31.77
C MET A 33 -13.54 12.04 30.95
N LYS A 34 -13.29 12.18 29.67
CA LYS A 34 -13.89 13.24 28.84
C LYS A 34 -14.81 12.70 27.74
N ASN A 35 -14.59 11.47 27.25
CA ASN A 35 -15.33 10.95 26.10
C ASN A 35 -15.58 9.44 26.19
N LYS A 36 -16.32 9.00 27.21
CA LYS A 36 -16.66 7.58 27.39
C LYS A 36 -17.50 7.02 26.24
N GLN A 37 -18.39 7.83 25.68
CA GLN A 37 -19.21 7.41 24.53
C GLN A 37 -18.35 7.21 23.27
N GLY A 38 -17.44 8.14 23.01
CA GLY A 38 -16.46 7.98 21.91
C GLY A 38 -15.54 6.77 22.12
N ALA A 39 -15.13 6.49 23.37
CA ALA A 39 -14.35 5.28 23.68
C ALA A 39 -15.13 3.99 23.36
N ALA A 40 -16.42 3.92 23.71
CA ALA A 40 -17.27 2.79 23.38
C ALA A 40 -17.47 2.64 21.85
N GLY A 41 -17.68 3.76 21.15
CA GLY A 41 -17.79 3.79 19.68
C GLY A 41 -16.50 3.33 19.00
N LEU A 42 -15.33 3.78 19.47
CA LEU A 42 -14.03 3.34 18.95
C LEU A 42 -13.83 1.83 19.15
N ALA A 43 -14.14 1.31 20.35
CA ALA A 43 -14.03 -0.11 20.63
C ALA A 43 -14.95 -0.95 19.72
N HIS A 44 -16.18 -0.49 19.49
CA HIS A 44 -17.11 -1.15 18.57
C HIS A 44 -16.58 -1.13 17.14
N ALA A 45 -16.16 0.04 16.63
CA ALA A 45 -15.64 0.16 15.27
C ALA A 45 -14.38 -0.71 15.01
N LEU A 46 -13.50 -0.83 16.02
CA LEU A 46 -12.34 -1.72 15.92
C LEU A 46 -12.76 -3.19 15.85
N ASN A 47 -13.72 -3.62 16.68
CA ASN A 47 -14.21 -4.99 16.64
C ASN A 47 -14.89 -5.33 15.30
N GLU A 48 -15.72 -4.42 14.76
CA GLU A 48 -16.34 -4.59 13.44
C GLU A 48 -15.28 -4.68 12.34
N ALA A 49 -14.32 -3.74 12.32
CA ALA A 49 -13.26 -3.74 11.33
C ALA A 49 -12.44 -5.04 11.33
N VAL A 50 -12.04 -5.53 12.51
CA VAL A 50 -11.28 -6.78 12.64
C VAL A 50 -12.10 -8.01 12.23
N SER A 51 -13.42 -7.97 12.43
CA SER A 51 -14.31 -9.10 12.15
C SER A 51 -14.69 -9.21 10.67
N TYR A 52 -14.81 -8.08 9.97
CA TYR A 52 -15.39 -8.04 8.62
C TYR A 52 -14.40 -7.63 7.52
N ILE A 53 -13.34 -6.87 7.84
CA ILE A 53 -12.38 -6.44 6.82
C ILE A 53 -11.30 -7.51 6.63
N HIS A 54 -11.14 -7.95 5.39
CA HIS A 54 -10.13 -8.93 4.98
C HIS A 54 -9.54 -8.57 3.61
N GLU A 55 -8.58 -9.34 3.15
CA GLU A 55 -8.00 -9.16 1.82
C GLU A 55 -8.94 -9.69 0.72
N CYS A 56 -9.12 -8.91 -0.34
CA CYS A 56 -9.79 -9.34 -1.56
C CYS A 56 -9.07 -10.56 -2.16
N SER A 57 -9.81 -11.61 -2.49
CA SER A 57 -9.26 -12.87 -3.03
C SER A 57 -8.51 -12.69 -4.37
N ILE A 58 -8.76 -11.60 -5.11
CA ILE A 58 -8.14 -11.32 -6.41
C ILE A 58 -6.95 -10.37 -6.30
N CYS A 59 -7.12 -9.22 -5.63
CA CYS A 59 -6.12 -8.15 -5.66
C CYS A 59 -5.41 -7.91 -4.34
N ARG A 60 -5.83 -8.56 -3.25
CA ARG A 60 -5.30 -8.43 -1.89
C ARG A 60 -5.45 -7.03 -1.27
N SER A 61 -6.31 -6.17 -1.85
CA SER A 61 -6.72 -4.93 -1.18
C SER A 61 -7.77 -5.24 -0.11
N LEU A 62 -7.99 -4.30 0.81
CA LEU A 62 -8.97 -4.47 1.89
C LEU A 62 -10.41 -4.40 1.37
N THR A 63 -11.27 -5.28 1.85
CA THR A 63 -12.70 -5.37 1.51
C THR A 63 -13.48 -6.07 2.62
N GLU A 64 -14.79 -5.88 2.64
CA GLU A 64 -15.74 -6.66 3.46
C GLU A 64 -16.34 -7.84 2.70
N ASP A 65 -16.24 -7.84 1.37
CA ASP A 65 -16.72 -8.89 0.48
C ASP A 65 -15.55 -9.77 0.01
N GLU A 66 -15.82 -11.01 -0.44
CA GLU A 66 -14.80 -11.90 -0.99
C GLU A 66 -13.98 -11.25 -2.10
N VAL A 67 -14.63 -10.43 -2.95
CA VAL A 67 -14.02 -9.69 -4.05
C VAL A 67 -14.39 -8.22 -3.96
N CYS A 68 -13.41 -7.34 -3.96
CA CYS A 68 -13.63 -5.90 -3.83
C CYS A 68 -14.34 -5.29 -5.06
N THR A 69 -14.95 -4.13 -4.88
CA THR A 69 -15.70 -3.40 -5.92
C THR A 69 -14.85 -3.07 -7.15
N ILE A 70 -13.55 -2.80 -6.98
CA ILE A 70 -12.62 -2.54 -8.09
C ILE A 70 -12.45 -3.80 -8.94
N CYS A 71 -12.29 -4.97 -8.33
CA CYS A 71 -12.14 -6.22 -9.06
C CYS A 71 -13.43 -6.67 -9.74
N LEU A 72 -14.60 -6.39 -9.17
CA LEU A 72 -15.91 -6.71 -9.75
C LEU A 72 -16.32 -5.76 -10.88
N SER A 73 -15.76 -4.56 -10.95
CA SER A 73 -16.18 -3.57 -11.94
C SER A 73 -15.82 -3.98 -13.36
N HIS A 74 -16.82 -4.10 -14.22
CA HIS A 74 -16.68 -4.35 -15.66
C HIS A 74 -16.27 -3.12 -16.47
N GLU A 75 -16.28 -1.93 -15.86
CA GLU A 75 -15.85 -0.68 -16.51
C GLU A 75 -14.32 -0.53 -16.49
N ARG A 76 -13.62 -1.42 -15.83
CA ARG A 76 -12.16 -1.40 -15.67
C ARG A 76 -11.47 -2.32 -16.65
N ASP A 77 -10.37 -1.84 -17.20
CA ASP A 77 -9.53 -2.61 -18.11
C ASP A 77 -8.81 -3.74 -17.37
N GLU A 78 -9.16 -4.99 -17.72
CA GLU A 78 -8.55 -6.20 -17.13
C GLU A 78 -7.17 -6.49 -17.69
N GLN A 79 -6.79 -5.87 -18.81
CA GLN A 79 -5.48 -6.04 -19.42
C GLN A 79 -4.40 -5.19 -18.76
N MET A 80 -4.78 -4.15 -18.00
CA MET A 80 -3.86 -3.28 -17.26
C MET A 80 -3.91 -3.57 -15.77
N LEU A 81 -2.76 -3.90 -15.18
CA LEU A 81 -2.60 -4.20 -13.77
C LEU A 81 -1.62 -3.20 -13.13
N CYS A 82 -2.09 -2.43 -12.14
CA CYS A 82 -1.22 -1.60 -11.32
C CYS A 82 -0.80 -2.36 -10.07
N LEU A 83 0.50 -2.55 -9.92
CA LEU A 83 1.12 -3.25 -8.79
C LEU A 83 1.58 -2.24 -7.75
N VAL A 84 1.09 -2.36 -6.54
CA VAL A 84 1.36 -1.45 -5.41
C VAL A 84 1.82 -2.21 -4.17
N GLU A 85 2.46 -1.53 -3.24
CA GLU A 85 2.95 -2.14 -2.00
C GLU A 85 1.85 -2.28 -0.93
N SER A 86 0.89 -1.34 -0.90
CA SER A 86 -0.13 -1.26 0.15
C SER A 86 -1.51 -0.85 -0.37
N PRO A 87 -2.59 -1.11 0.40
CA PRO A 87 -3.92 -0.57 0.09
C PRO A 87 -3.97 0.96 0.08
N ALA A 88 -3.10 1.64 0.83
CA ALA A 88 -3.02 3.11 0.83
C ALA A 88 -2.57 3.67 -0.53
N ASP A 89 -1.69 2.94 -1.24
CA ASP A 89 -1.25 3.31 -2.58
C ASP A 89 -2.40 3.18 -3.59
N VAL A 90 -3.25 2.15 -3.45
CA VAL A 90 -4.48 2.02 -4.25
C VAL A 90 -5.35 3.26 -4.06
N MET A 91 -5.59 3.68 -2.81
CA MET A 91 -6.39 4.86 -2.51
C MET A 91 -5.80 6.13 -3.13
N ALA A 92 -4.49 6.31 -3.07
CA ALA A 92 -3.80 7.47 -3.64
C ALA A 92 -3.94 7.53 -5.17
N ILE A 93 -3.78 6.39 -5.86
CA ILE A 93 -3.93 6.32 -7.32
C ILE A 93 -5.39 6.52 -7.73
N GLU A 94 -6.35 5.93 -7.01
CA GLU A 94 -7.78 6.13 -7.25
C GLU A 94 -8.21 7.59 -7.10
N GLN A 95 -7.70 8.28 -6.08
CA GLN A 95 -7.97 9.72 -5.88
C GLN A 95 -7.46 10.59 -7.02
N SER A 96 -6.42 10.17 -7.73
CA SER A 96 -5.93 10.89 -8.92
C SER A 96 -6.90 10.82 -10.12
N GLY A 97 -7.79 9.82 -10.14
CA GLY A 97 -8.76 9.59 -11.22
C GLY A 97 -8.15 9.20 -12.57
N SER A 98 -6.85 8.99 -12.65
CA SER A 98 -6.11 8.79 -13.90
C SER A 98 -5.98 7.34 -14.34
N PHE A 99 -6.24 6.36 -13.45
CA PHE A 99 -6.11 4.95 -13.74
C PHE A 99 -7.46 4.22 -13.81
N ARG A 100 -7.64 3.39 -14.83
CA ARG A 100 -8.87 2.63 -15.08
C ARG A 100 -8.65 1.13 -15.20
N GLY A 101 -7.47 0.63 -14.84
CA GLY A 101 -7.17 -0.80 -14.76
C GLY A 101 -7.53 -1.43 -13.42
N LYS A 102 -7.01 -2.63 -13.21
CA LYS A 102 -7.12 -3.40 -11.96
C LYS A 102 -5.85 -3.23 -11.12
N TYR A 103 -5.91 -3.64 -9.86
CA TYR A 103 -4.77 -3.56 -8.93
C TYR A 103 -4.31 -4.94 -8.46
N HIS A 104 -3.08 -4.98 -7.97
CA HIS A 104 -2.55 -6.05 -7.14
C HIS A 104 -1.72 -5.45 -6.02
N VAL A 105 -2.04 -5.81 -4.77
CA VAL A 105 -1.37 -5.31 -3.56
C VAL A 105 -0.40 -6.38 -3.07
N LEU A 106 0.87 -6.01 -2.97
CA LEU A 106 1.92 -6.92 -2.49
C LEU A 106 1.86 -7.16 -0.98
N GLY A 107 1.36 -6.18 -0.20
CA GLY A 107 1.41 -6.24 1.27
C GLY A 107 2.76 -5.78 1.85
N GLY A 108 3.64 -5.19 1.03
CA GLY A 108 4.95 -4.68 1.43
C GLY A 108 5.97 -4.68 0.29
N HIS A 109 7.24 -4.72 0.67
CA HIS A 109 8.39 -4.79 -0.24
C HIS A 109 9.40 -5.82 0.26
N LEU A 110 10.30 -6.25 -0.59
CA LEU A 110 11.40 -7.14 -0.21
C LEU A 110 12.33 -6.43 0.77
N SER A 111 12.62 -7.05 1.89
CA SER A 111 13.57 -6.56 2.90
C SER A 111 14.38 -7.73 3.47
N PRO A 112 15.56 -8.03 2.90
CA PRO A 112 16.41 -9.10 3.43
C PRO A 112 16.84 -8.86 4.87
N LEU A 113 16.96 -7.59 5.29
CA LEU A 113 17.34 -7.23 6.65
C LEU A 113 16.24 -7.56 7.66
N ASP A 114 14.97 -7.48 7.26
CA ASP A 114 13.81 -7.80 8.08
C ASP A 114 13.32 -9.24 7.84
N GLY A 115 14.00 -10.02 7.00
CA GLY A 115 13.63 -11.38 6.65
C GLY A 115 12.39 -11.48 5.76
N ILE A 116 12.01 -10.39 5.07
CA ILE A 116 10.84 -10.34 4.19
C ILE A 116 11.26 -10.74 2.77
N GLY A 117 10.86 -11.93 2.37
CA GLY A 117 11.09 -12.49 1.04
C GLY A 117 9.89 -12.39 0.09
N PRO A 118 9.98 -13.03 -1.08
CA PRO A 118 8.92 -13.00 -2.10
C PRO A 118 7.59 -13.62 -1.64
N ASP A 119 7.65 -14.65 -0.81
CA ASP A 119 6.45 -15.37 -0.32
C ASP A 119 5.66 -14.49 0.65
N GLU A 120 6.35 -13.79 1.55
CA GLU A 120 5.76 -12.91 2.56
C GLU A 120 4.97 -11.76 1.93
N ILE A 121 5.44 -11.22 0.81
CA ILE A 121 4.74 -10.14 0.09
C ILE A 121 3.85 -10.65 -1.06
N GLY A 122 3.68 -11.97 -1.19
CA GLY A 122 2.72 -12.57 -2.11
C GLY A 122 3.08 -12.49 -3.59
N ILE A 123 4.37 -12.43 -3.96
CA ILE A 123 4.81 -12.49 -5.37
C ILE A 123 4.33 -13.76 -6.07
N PRO A 124 4.29 -14.95 -5.46
CA PRO A 124 3.76 -16.14 -6.12
C PRO A 124 2.31 -15.99 -6.60
N TYR A 125 1.44 -15.32 -5.84
CA TYR A 125 0.05 -15.02 -6.23
C TYR A 125 -0.01 -14.08 -7.44
N LEU A 126 0.88 -13.08 -7.49
CA LEU A 126 1.01 -12.21 -8.65
C LEU A 126 1.40 -13.02 -9.90
N LEU A 127 2.46 -13.84 -9.82
CA LEU A 127 2.93 -14.64 -10.95
C LEU A 127 1.86 -15.63 -11.44
N GLN A 128 1.14 -16.27 -10.53
CA GLN A 128 -0.01 -17.11 -10.88
C GLN A 128 -1.06 -16.31 -11.65
N ARG A 129 -1.45 -15.13 -11.16
CA ARG A 129 -2.42 -14.26 -11.84
C ARG A 129 -1.95 -13.83 -13.24
N LEU A 130 -0.66 -13.55 -13.41
CA LEU A 130 -0.10 -13.17 -14.71
C LEU A 130 -0.04 -14.35 -15.70
N SER A 131 0.08 -15.58 -15.21
CA SER A 131 0.16 -16.77 -16.05
C SER A 131 -1.15 -17.07 -16.79
N ASP A 132 -2.30 -16.53 -16.32
CA ASP A 132 -3.60 -16.69 -16.97
C ASP A 132 -3.67 -15.94 -18.33
N GLY A 133 -2.71 -15.04 -18.60
CA GLY A 133 -2.56 -14.35 -19.89
C GLY A 133 -3.58 -13.26 -20.17
N ALA A 134 -4.48 -12.94 -19.24
CA ALA A 134 -5.45 -11.86 -19.36
C ALA A 134 -4.76 -10.49 -19.27
N VAL A 135 -3.77 -10.34 -18.36
CA VAL A 135 -3.01 -9.11 -18.17
C VAL A 135 -1.98 -8.95 -19.29
N LYS A 136 -1.97 -7.77 -19.94
CA LYS A 136 -1.02 -7.42 -21.01
C LYS A 136 0.04 -6.44 -20.53
N GLU A 137 -0.29 -5.58 -19.57
CA GLU A 137 0.63 -4.61 -18.99
C GLU A 137 0.54 -4.64 -17.46
N VAL A 138 1.71 -4.69 -16.81
CA VAL A 138 1.86 -4.46 -15.37
C VAL A 138 2.59 -3.14 -15.18
N ILE A 139 1.93 -2.19 -14.51
CA ILE A 139 2.51 -0.91 -14.10
C ILE A 139 3.08 -1.08 -12.69
N LEU A 140 4.39 -1.07 -12.56
CA LEU A 140 5.08 -1.16 -11.28
C LEU A 140 5.00 0.19 -10.56
N ALA A 141 4.13 0.27 -9.57
CA ALA A 141 3.91 1.44 -8.73
C ALA A 141 4.41 1.21 -7.29
N THR A 142 5.55 0.52 -7.18
CA THR A 142 6.29 0.41 -5.90
C THR A 142 6.93 1.74 -5.54
N ASN A 143 7.17 1.95 -4.24
CA ASN A 143 7.79 3.17 -3.73
C ASN A 143 9.17 3.42 -4.37
N ALA A 144 9.57 4.68 -4.43
CA ALA A 144 10.88 5.09 -5.00
C ALA A 144 12.04 4.89 -4.01
N THR A 145 11.88 3.98 -3.02
CA THR A 145 12.91 3.55 -2.08
C THR A 145 13.83 2.50 -2.71
N VAL A 146 14.95 2.20 -2.07
CA VAL A 146 15.88 1.14 -2.50
C VAL A 146 15.17 -0.21 -2.50
N GLU A 147 14.39 -0.50 -1.47
CA GLU A 147 13.61 -1.73 -1.30
C GLU A 147 12.52 -1.85 -2.36
N GLY A 148 11.77 -0.77 -2.63
CA GLY A 148 10.74 -0.73 -3.66
C GLY A 148 11.33 -0.89 -5.08
N GLN A 149 12.54 -0.37 -5.32
CA GLN A 149 13.27 -0.59 -6.58
C GLN A 149 13.74 -2.04 -6.72
N ALA A 150 14.30 -2.62 -5.65
CA ALA A 150 14.72 -4.02 -5.64
C ALA A 150 13.52 -4.96 -5.85
N THR A 151 12.38 -4.67 -5.22
CA THR A 151 11.13 -5.41 -5.39
C THR A 151 10.66 -5.37 -6.84
N ALA A 152 10.61 -4.18 -7.45
CA ALA A 152 10.25 -4.03 -8.86
C ALA A 152 11.17 -4.84 -9.78
N HIS A 153 12.48 -4.75 -9.56
CA HIS A 153 13.47 -5.49 -10.36
C HIS A 153 13.30 -7.01 -10.22
N TYR A 154 13.12 -7.49 -9.00
CA TYR A 154 12.86 -8.91 -8.75
C TYR A 154 11.62 -9.41 -9.50
N ILE A 155 10.52 -8.64 -9.48
CA ILE A 155 9.28 -9.01 -10.18
C ILE A 155 9.48 -9.06 -11.69
N VAL A 156 10.19 -8.10 -12.27
CA VAL A 156 10.55 -8.10 -13.71
C VAL A 156 11.32 -9.37 -14.08
N GLU A 157 12.33 -9.74 -13.30
CA GLU A 157 13.11 -10.95 -13.55
C GLU A 157 12.28 -12.23 -13.37
N ALA A 158 11.44 -12.29 -12.33
CA ALA A 158 10.58 -13.45 -12.07
C ALA A 158 9.52 -13.64 -13.16
N ALA A 159 9.01 -12.56 -13.75
CA ALA A 159 7.96 -12.59 -14.77
C ALA A 159 8.48 -12.56 -16.21
N LYS A 160 9.80 -12.54 -16.46
CA LYS A 160 10.40 -12.37 -17.80
C LYS A 160 10.01 -13.44 -18.82
N HIS A 161 9.55 -14.59 -18.36
CA HIS A 161 9.07 -15.68 -19.22
C HIS A 161 7.58 -15.55 -19.60
N LEU A 162 6.84 -14.60 -19.00
CA LEU A 162 5.43 -14.35 -19.25
C LEU A 162 5.26 -13.31 -20.37
N PRO A 163 4.22 -13.43 -21.21
CA PRO A 163 3.94 -12.51 -22.30
C PRO A 163 3.26 -11.22 -21.81
N VAL A 164 3.85 -10.54 -20.85
CA VAL A 164 3.34 -9.33 -20.22
C VAL A 164 4.36 -8.20 -20.31
N GLN A 165 3.91 -6.99 -20.66
CA GLN A 165 4.75 -5.80 -20.66
C GLN A 165 4.89 -5.26 -19.23
N MET A 166 6.11 -5.01 -18.79
CA MET A 166 6.39 -4.35 -17.52
C MET A 166 6.70 -2.88 -17.77
N THR A 167 5.96 -2.00 -17.12
CA THR A 167 6.19 -0.55 -17.12
C THR A 167 6.33 -0.06 -15.69
N ARG A 168 6.78 1.17 -15.50
CA ARG A 168 6.91 1.79 -14.18
C ARG A 168 6.31 3.19 -14.19
N ILE A 169 5.71 3.59 -13.06
CA ILE A 169 5.27 4.99 -12.91
C ILE A 169 6.45 5.93 -13.11
N ALA A 170 6.20 7.06 -13.78
CA ALA A 170 7.22 8.06 -14.06
C ALA A 170 7.82 8.60 -12.76
N GLN A 171 9.15 8.72 -12.75
CA GLN A 171 9.89 9.30 -11.63
C GLN A 171 10.60 10.55 -12.13
N GLY A 172 10.50 11.65 -11.40
CA GLY A 172 11.12 12.92 -11.77
C GLY A 172 10.65 14.09 -10.93
N VAL A 173 10.90 15.30 -11.44
CA VAL A 173 10.54 16.54 -10.77
C VAL A 173 9.02 16.67 -10.69
N PRO A 174 8.43 16.91 -9.50
CA PRO A 174 7.00 17.11 -9.36
C PRO A 174 6.54 18.40 -10.06
N GLN A 175 5.33 18.38 -10.60
CA GLN A 175 4.74 19.59 -11.21
C GLN A 175 4.59 20.70 -10.15
N GLY A 176 4.96 21.92 -10.54
CA GLY A 176 4.95 23.10 -9.65
C GLY A 176 6.16 23.21 -8.74
N GLY A 177 7.10 22.25 -8.80
CA GLY A 177 8.38 22.35 -8.08
C GLY A 177 9.41 23.13 -8.86
N GLU A 178 10.21 23.98 -8.17
CA GLU A 178 11.37 24.66 -8.73
C GLU A 178 12.60 23.76 -8.63
N LEU A 179 13.42 23.71 -9.69
CA LEU A 179 14.55 22.76 -9.79
C LEU A 179 15.57 22.92 -8.66
N GLU A 180 15.75 24.15 -8.15
CA GLU A 180 16.71 24.44 -7.09
C GLU A 180 16.37 23.80 -5.73
N TYR A 181 15.09 23.43 -5.51
CA TYR A 181 14.64 22.77 -4.28
C TYR A 181 14.54 21.25 -4.42
N VAL A 182 14.80 20.71 -5.60
CA VAL A 182 14.77 19.26 -5.84
C VAL A 182 16.12 18.66 -5.51
N ASP A 183 16.13 17.57 -4.76
CA ASP A 183 17.35 16.86 -4.42
C ASP A 183 18.10 16.32 -5.67
N SER A 184 19.42 16.17 -5.55
CA SER A 184 20.28 15.79 -6.66
C SER A 184 19.97 14.41 -7.24
N HIS A 185 19.47 13.47 -6.44
CA HIS A 185 19.11 12.14 -6.90
C HIS A 185 17.86 12.19 -7.80
N THR A 186 16.80 12.89 -7.35
CA THR A 186 15.59 13.11 -8.13
C THR A 186 15.88 13.85 -9.44
N LEU A 187 16.73 14.87 -9.42
CA LEU A 187 17.16 15.57 -10.64
C LEU A 187 17.92 14.64 -11.60
N SER A 188 18.82 13.82 -11.09
CA SER A 188 19.56 12.85 -11.89
C SER A 188 18.60 11.86 -12.57
N GLN A 189 17.63 11.33 -11.84
CA GLN A 189 16.60 10.44 -12.38
C GLN A 189 15.74 11.15 -13.45
N ALA A 190 15.33 12.37 -13.20
CA ALA A 190 14.52 13.15 -14.15
C ALA A 190 15.26 13.39 -15.47
N VAL A 191 16.57 13.72 -15.40
CA VAL A 191 17.41 13.89 -16.59
C VAL A 191 17.61 12.58 -17.34
N HIS A 192 17.79 11.48 -16.62
CA HIS A 192 17.93 10.15 -17.21
C HIS A 192 16.65 9.71 -17.94
N ASN A 193 15.50 9.90 -17.31
CA ASN A 193 14.17 9.51 -17.80
C ASN A 193 13.50 10.59 -18.66
N ARG A 194 14.25 11.61 -19.13
CA ARG A 194 13.70 12.70 -19.94
C ARG A 194 12.95 12.23 -21.18
N MET A 195 11.80 12.81 -21.42
CA MET A 195 10.97 12.51 -22.60
C MET A 195 11.25 13.47 -23.74
N ARG A 196 11.08 12.98 -24.98
CA ARG A 196 11.10 13.83 -26.18
C ARG A 196 9.85 14.72 -26.21
N MET A 197 10.06 16.01 -26.36
CA MET A 197 8.96 16.93 -26.72
C MET A 197 8.63 16.74 -28.21
N LYS A 198 7.33 16.66 -28.50
CA LYS A 198 6.81 16.60 -29.88
C LYS A 198 6.53 18.02 -30.37
#